data_7e4e94e1c0f8b27200c51a6703e456dc
#
_entry.id   7e4e94e1c0f8b27200c51a6703e456dc
#
_cell.length_a   1.000
_cell.length_b   1.000
_cell.length_c   1.000
_cell.angle_alpha   90.00
_cell.angle_beta   90.00
_cell.angle_gamma   90.00
#
_symmetry.space_group_name_H-M   'P 1'
#
loop_
_entity.id
_entity.type
_entity.pdbx_description
1 polymer ?
#
loop_
_entity_poly.entity_id
_entity_poly.type
_entity_poly.pdbx_seq_one_letter_code
_entity_poly.pdbx_strand_id
1 'polypeptide(L)'
;MRRRVAVTINGTKHEHEVEPRLLLVHYIRDVAGLTGTHVGCDTSNCGACTVELDGHSVKSCTMFAVQADGTQITTIEGLAQGTTLHPLQQAFWDEHGLQCGFCTPGMIMAAKQLLERNPNPTDQEIRVGLEGNLCRCTGYHNIVKSIQAAAKVMAPGAERKAPAPVS
;
A
#
# COMPACT_ATOMS: atom_id res chain seq x y z
N MET A 1 -12.05 -14.82 25.20
CA MET A 1 -10.83 -14.29 25.83
C MET A 1 -10.22 -13.26 24.88
N ARG A 2 -10.06 -12.00 25.30
CA ARG A 2 -9.43 -10.95 24.47
C ARG A 2 -7.91 -10.96 24.67
N ARG A 3 -7.16 -10.43 23.71
CA ARG A 3 -5.71 -10.25 23.75
C ARG A 3 -5.38 -8.79 23.49
N ARG A 4 -4.46 -8.24 24.27
CA ARG A 4 -3.90 -6.92 24.03
C ARG A 4 -2.97 -7.01 22.81
N VAL A 5 -3.13 -6.06 21.91
CA VAL A 5 -2.31 -5.87 20.71
C VAL A 5 -1.84 -4.44 20.69
N ALA A 6 -0.54 -4.23 20.58
CA ALA A 6 0.09 -2.94 20.46
C ALA A 6 0.90 -2.87 19.17
N VAL A 7 0.47 -2.05 18.22
CA VAL A 7 1.14 -1.85 16.92
C VAL A 7 1.39 -0.38 16.68
N THR A 8 2.40 -0.05 15.91
CA THR A 8 2.62 1.32 15.43
C THR A 8 2.16 1.41 13.99
N ILE A 9 1.09 2.17 13.70
CA ILE A 9 0.58 2.36 12.34
C ILE A 9 0.83 3.79 11.90
N ASN A 10 1.54 3.98 10.80
CA ASN A 10 1.90 5.29 10.26
C ASN A 10 2.56 6.21 11.32
N GLY A 11 3.42 5.66 12.16
CA GLY A 11 4.10 6.38 13.24
C GLY A 11 3.26 6.62 14.51
N THR A 12 1.98 6.26 14.50
CA THR A 12 1.08 6.39 15.66
C THR A 12 0.90 5.05 16.37
N LYS A 13 1.09 5.04 17.69
CA LYS A 13 0.88 3.83 18.49
C LYS A 13 -0.61 3.58 18.70
N HIS A 14 -1.06 2.38 18.36
CA HIS A 14 -2.40 1.84 18.59
C HIS A 14 -2.31 0.67 19.55
N GLU A 15 -3.15 0.70 20.59
CA GLU A 15 -3.15 -0.33 21.60
C GLU A 15 -4.60 -0.67 21.98
N HIS A 16 -5.02 -1.91 21.71
CA HIS A 16 -6.39 -2.34 21.91
C HIS A 16 -6.47 -3.79 22.39
N GLU A 17 -7.54 -4.12 23.10
CA GLU A 17 -7.91 -5.50 23.39
C GLU A 17 -8.82 -6.05 22.30
N VAL A 18 -8.39 -7.08 21.61
CA VAL A 18 -9.09 -7.67 20.46
C VAL A 18 -9.34 -9.18 20.64
N GLU A 19 -10.26 -9.70 19.87
CA GLU A 19 -10.40 -11.15 19.74
C GLU A 19 -9.20 -11.72 19.00
N PRO A 20 -8.60 -12.87 19.43
CA PRO A 20 -7.42 -13.45 18.79
C PRO A 20 -7.59 -13.78 17.29
N ARG A 21 -8.84 -14.02 16.86
CA ARG A 21 -9.19 -14.31 15.46
C ARG A 21 -9.45 -13.07 14.60
N LEU A 22 -9.35 -11.87 15.17
CA LEU A 22 -9.53 -10.64 14.38
C LEU A 22 -8.43 -10.53 13.33
N LEU A 23 -8.82 -10.40 12.05
CA LEU A 23 -7.88 -10.22 10.95
C LEU A 23 -7.24 -8.83 11.03
N LEU A 24 -5.99 -8.73 10.61
CA LEU A 24 -5.24 -7.48 10.63
C LEU A 24 -5.92 -6.38 9.80
N VAL A 25 -6.50 -6.73 8.65
CA VAL A 25 -7.23 -5.78 7.82
C VAL A 25 -8.41 -5.15 8.55
N HIS A 26 -9.15 -5.92 9.33
CA HIS A 26 -10.28 -5.41 10.12
C HIS A 26 -9.79 -4.60 11.32
N TYR A 27 -8.67 -4.98 11.93
CA TYR A 27 -8.04 -4.16 12.96
C TYR A 27 -7.66 -2.77 12.42
N ILE A 28 -7.00 -2.72 11.26
CA ILE A 28 -6.60 -1.46 10.62
C ILE A 28 -7.83 -0.60 10.29
N ARG A 29 -8.85 -1.18 9.68
CA ARG A 29 -10.02 -0.44 9.21
C ARG A 29 -10.99 -0.06 10.32
N ASP A 30 -11.37 -1.02 11.16
CA ASP A 30 -12.54 -0.91 12.04
C ASP A 30 -12.13 -0.53 13.46
N VAL A 31 -10.90 -0.87 13.88
CA VAL A 31 -10.39 -0.56 15.23
C VAL A 31 -9.49 0.67 15.20
N ALA A 32 -8.52 0.73 14.29
CA ALA A 32 -7.65 1.89 14.15
C ALA A 32 -8.27 3.02 13.28
N GLY A 33 -9.36 2.77 12.58
CA GLY A 33 -10.10 3.78 11.80
C GLY A 33 -9.44 4.16 10.46
N LEU A 34 -8.45 3.39 9.99
CA LEU A 34 -7.71 3.65 8.75
C LEU A 34 -8.36 2.89 7.59
N THR A 35 -9.27 3.53 6.88
CA THR A 35 -10.13 2.88 5.86
C THR A 35 -9.54 2.84 4.46
N GLY A 36 -8.37 3.43 4.22
CA GLY A 36 -7.69 3.41 2.92
C GLY A 36 -7.21 2.02 2.49
N THR A 37 -6.99 1.10 3.43
CA THR A 37 -6.75 -0.31 3.12
C THR A 37 -8.08 -1.00 2.79
N HIS A 38 -8.25 -1.57 1.59
CA HIS A 38 -9.51 -2.13 1.12
C HIS A 38 -9.59 -3.64 1.27
N VAL A 39 -10.82 -4.19 1.30
CA VAL A 39 -11.10 -5.63 1.30
C VAL A 39 -11.88 -5.98 0.03
N GLY A 40 -11.21 -6.61 -0.93
CA GLY A 40 -11.81 -7.00 -2.21
C GLY A 40 -12.05 -8.51 -2.38
N CYS A 41 -11.56 -9.33 -1.45
CA CYS A 41 -11.79 -10.78 -1.41
C CYS A 41 -11.58 -11.32 0.00
N ASP A 42 -11.91 -12.61 0.19
CA ASP A 42 -11.65 -13.40 1.39
C ASP A 42 -10.65 -14.55 1.15
N THR A 43 -10.01 -14.56 -0.03
CA THR A 43 -9.18 -15.66 -0.54
C THR A 43 -7.72 -15.27 -0.76
N SER A 44 -7.27 -14.10 -0.28
CA SER A 44 -5.92 -13.55 -0.43
C SER A 44 -5.45 -13.30 -1.87
N ASN A 45 -6.34 -13.34 -2.86
CA ASN A 45 -5.97 -13.24 -4.28
C ASN A 45 -5.90 -11.80 -4.79
N CYS A 46 -6.80 -10.90 -4.32
CA CYS A 46 -6.97 -9.59 -4.98
C CYS A 46 -5.90 -8.54 -4.64
N GLY A 47 -5.21 -8.64 -3.51
CA GLY A 47 -4.19 -7.69 -3.09
C GLY A 47 -4.66 -6.30 -2.65
N ALA A 48 -5.98 -6.02 -2.63
CA ALA A 48 -6.51 -4.72 -2.22
C ALA A 48 -6.15 -4.36 -0.75
N CYS A 49 -5.91 -5.37 0.07
CA CYS A 49 -5.54 -5.25 1.48
C CYS A 49 -4.04 -5.18 1.74
N THR A 50 -3.21 -5.02 0.71
CA THR A 50 -1.75 -4.95 0.85
C THR A 50 -1.35 -3.75 1.71
N VAL A 51 -0.58 -4.02 2.75
CA VAL A 51 0.08 -3.03 3.63
C VAL A 51 1.55 -3.39 3.77
N GLU A 52 2.35 -2.49 4.31
CA GLU A 52 3.72 -2.81 4.70
C GLU A 52 3.76 -3.14 6.19
N LEU A 53 4.44 -4.22 6.55
CA LEU A 53 4.69 -4.65 7.93
C LEU A 53 6.19 -4.88 8.07
N ASP A 54 6.84 -4.10 8.94
CA ASP A 54 8.28 -4.12 9.17
C ASP A 54 9.10 -4.13 7.87
N GLY A 55 8.73 -3.27 6.89
CA GLY A 55 9.41 -3.14 5.61
C GLY A 55 9.04 -4.22 4.57
N HIS A 56 8.05 -5.06 4.82
CA HIS A 56 7.59 -6.10 3.89
C HIS A 56 6.13 -5.92 3.51
N SER A 57 5.80 -5.98 2.22
CA SER A 57 4.40 -5.96 1.80
C SER A 57 3.72 -7.28 2.15
N VAL A 58 2.59 -7.20 2.84
CA VAL A 58 1.80 -8.34 3.26
C VAL A 58 0.33 -8.12 2.92
N LYS A 59 -0.41 -9.20 2.73
CA LYS A 59 -1.86 -9.17 2.58
C LYS A 59 -2.50 -9.24 3.97
N SER A 60 -2.95 -8.12 4.49
CA SER A 60 -3.48 -8.02 5.86
C SER A 60 -4.75 -8.85 6.11
N CYS A 61 -5.42 -9.33 5.05
CA CYS A 61 -6.54 -10.25 5.16
C CYS A 61 -6.14 -11.71 5.49
N THR A 62 -4.85 -12.04 5.47
CA THR A 62 -4.33 -13.39 5.78
C THR A 62 -3.62 -13.49 7.11
N MET A 63 -3.56 -12.38 7.85
CA MET A 63 -2.91 -12.31 9.16
C MET A 63 -3.93 -11.98 10.24
N PHE A 64 -3.73 -12.53 11.43
CA PHE A 64 -4.44 -12.08 12.62
C PHE A 64 -3.78 -10.83 13.22
N ALA A 65 -4.57 -9.93 13.78
CA ALA A 65 -4.06 -8.73 14.45
C ALA A 65 -3.04 -9.06 15.56
N VAL A 66 -3.25 -10.16 16.27
CA VAL A 66 -2.34 -10.62 17.33
C VAL A 66 -0.96 -11.03 16.82
N GLN A 67 -0.82 -11.35 15.54
CA GLN A 67 0.48 -11.66 14.93
C GLN A 67 1.30 -10.41 14.62
N ALA A 68 0.64 -9.26 14.54
CA ALA A 68 1.27 -7.97 14.29
C ALA A 68 1.65 -7.23 15.60
N ASP A 69 1.48 -7.87 16.77
CA ASP A 69 1.86 -7.25 18.03
C ASP A 69 3.34 -6.85 18.06
N GLY A 70 3.63 -5.62 18.45
CA GLY A 70 4.98 -5.05 18.49
C GLY A 70 5.56 -4.59 17.15
N THR A 71 4.84 -4.76 16.03
CA THR A 71 5.36 -4.41 14.69
C THR A 71 5.03 -2.97 14.28
N GLN A 72 5.68 -2.53 13.19
CA GLN A 72 5.39 -1.28 12.51
C GLN A 72 4.65 -1.55 11.21
N ILE A 73 3.54 -0.85 11.02
CA ILE A 73 2.69 -0.97 9.83
C ILE A 73 2.65 0.38 9.11
N THR A 74 2.85 0.34 7.79
CA THR A 74 2.59 1.48 6.92
C THR A 74 1.41 1.13 6.02
N THR A 75 0.40 1.99 6.02
CA THR A 75 -0.74 1.93 5.12
C THR A 75 -0.66 3.04 4.07
N ILE A 76 -1.59 3.06 3.11
CA ILE A 76 -1.63 4.09 2.06
C ILE A 76 -1.71 5.50 2.64
N GLU A 77 -2.37 5.68 3.77
CA GLU A 77 -2.51 6.97 4.45
C GLU A 77 -1.17 7.48 5.01
N GLY A 78 -0.24 6.59 5.31
CA GLY A 78 1.08 6.95 5.83
C GLY A 78 2.12 7.31 4.78
N LEU A 79 1.81 7.21 3.49
CA LEU A 79 2.78 7.51 2.43
C LEU A 79 2.90 9.01 2.15
N ALA A 80 1.80 9.75 2.18
CA ALA A 80 1.82 11.19 2.00
C ALA A 80 2.37 11.90 3.25
N GLN A 81 3.07 13.02 3.04
CA GLN A 81 3.57 13.89 4.11
C GLN A 81 2.83 15.22 4.07
N GLY A 82 1.82 15.38 4.91
CA GLY A 82 0.90 16.52 4.85
C GLY A 82 0.18 16.57 3.48
N THR A 83 0.36 17.65 2.73
CA THR A 83 -0.20 17.82 1.39
C THR A 83 0.67 17.26 0.26
N THR A 84 1.87 16.78 0.59
CA THR A 84 2.81 16.25 -0.41
C THR A 84 2.59 14.77 -0.62
N LEU A 85 2.16 14.40 -1.81
CA LEU A 85 1.96 13.00 -2.19
C LEU A 85 3.30 12.27 -2.32
N HIS A 86 3.30 11.00 -2.00
CA HIS A 86 4.42 10.12 -2.33
C HIS A 86 4.57 10.02 -3.86
N PRO A 87 5.80 9.89 -4.43
CA PRO A 87 6.00 9.82 -5.88
C PRO A 87 5.12 8.79 -6.60
N LEU A 88 4.87 7.64 -5.98
CA LEU A 88 3.93 6.65 -6.52
C LEU A 88 2.49 7.16 -6.55
N GLN A 89 2.02 7.85 -5.51
CA GLN A 89 0.67 8.42 -5.49
C GLN A 89 0.54 9.48 -6.57
N GLN A 90 1.53 10.37 -6.70
CA GLN A 90 1.56 11.40 -7.73
C GLN A 90 1.57 10.79 -9.14
N ALA A 91 2.43 9.79 -9.38
CA ALA A 91 2.52 9.14 -10.69
C ALA A 91 1.23 8.41 -11.08
N PHE A 92 0.52 7.78 -10.12
CA PHE A 92 -0.79 7.18 -10.38
C PHE A 92 -1.84 8.21 -10.76
N TRP A 93 -1.75 9.42 -10.23
CA TRP A 93 -2.60 10.55 -10.61
C TRP A 93 -2.26 11.05 -12.03
N ASP A 94 -1.00 11.36 -12.29
CA ASP A 94 -0.54 12.00 -13.51
C ASP A 94 -0.66 11.08 -14.74
N GLU A 95 -0.33 9.80 -14.58
CA GLU A 95 -0.36 8.78 -15.65
C GLU A 95 -1.71 8.05 -15.74
N HIS A 96 -2.73 8.50 -15.01
CA HIS A 96 -4.05 7.88 -14.98
C HIS A 96 -4.01 6.37 -14.61
N GLY A 97 -3.18 5.99 -13.63
CA GLY A 97 -3.02 4.61 -13.16
C GLY A 97 -4.23 4.05 -12.41
N LEU A 98 -5.32 4.79 -12.32
CA LEU A 98 -6.53 4.41 -11.62
C LEU A 98 -7.78 4.80 -12.42
N GLN A 99 -8.89 4.09 -12.17
CA GLN A 99 -10.23 4.45 -12.60
C GLN A 99 -11.18 4.46 -11.40
N CYS A 100 -11.71 3.32 -10.96
CA CYS A 100 -12.57 3.29 -9.78
C CYS A 100 -11.80 3.53 -8.45
N GLY A 101 -10.48 3.37 -8.44
CA GLY A 101 -9.62 3.62 -7.28
C GLY A 101 -9.58 2.48 -6.25
N PHE A 102 -10.42 1.44 -6.36
CA PHE A 102 -10.53 0.41 -5.33
C PHE A 102 -9.25 -0.41 -5.13
N CYS A 103 -8.55 -0.78 -6.21
CA CYS A 103 -7.28 -1.52 -6.13
C CYS A 103 -6.08 -0.61 -5.80
N THR A 104 -6.22 0.71 -5.96
CA THR A 104 -5.11 1.65 -5.99
C THR A 104 -4.27 1.65 -4.72
N PRO A 105 -4.83 1.65 -3.49
CA PRO A 105 -4.03 1.59 -2.28
C PRO A 105 -3.11 0.36 -2.23
N GLY A 106 -3.69 -0.83 -2.42
CA GLY A 106 -2.92 -2.07 -2.41
C GLY A 106 -1.90 -2.15 -3.54
N MET A 107 -2.24 -1.61 -4.72
CA MET A 107 -1.34 -1.56 -5.88
C MET A 107 -0.13 -0.65 -5.61
N ILE A 108 -0.33 0.52 -5.01
CA ILE A 108 0.74 1.44 -4.64
C ILE A 108 1.64 0.83 -3.56
N MET A 109 1.08 0.16 -2.55
CA MET A 109 1.87 -0.50 -1.51
C MET A 109 2.74 -1.63 -2.07
N ALA A 110 2.21 -2.44 -3.00
CA ALA A 110 2.98 -3.47 -3.69
C ALA A 110 4.07 -2.86 -4.59
N ALA A 111 3.75 -1.79 -5.34
CA ALA A 111 4.70 -1.10 -6.19
C ALA A 111 5.83 -0.44 -5.38
N LYS A 112 5.53 0.11 -4.19
CA LYS A 112 6.54 0.66 -3.29
C LYS A 112 7.61 -0.38 -2.96
N GLN A 113 7.21 -1.56 -2.52
CA GLN A 113 8.17 -2.63 -2.22
C GLN A 113 8.94 -3.11 -3.46
N LEU A 114 8.26 -3.17 -4.62
CA LEU A 114 8.94 -3.51 -5.87
C LEU A 114 10.07 -2.52 -6.16
N LEU A 115 9.81 -1.20 -6.09
CA LEU A 115 10.79 -0.16 -6.38
C LEU A 115 11.90 -0.06 -5.34
N GLU A 116 11.66 -0.45 -4.10
CA GLU A 116 12.70 -0.55 -3.06
C GLU A 116 13.68 -1.69 -3.34
N ARG A 117 13.19 -2.79 -3.90
CA ARG A 117 14.02 -3.96 -4.27
C ARG A 117 14.70 -3.79 -5.64
N ASN A 118 13.99 -3.19 -6.58
CA ASN A 118 14.46 -2.92 -7.93
C ASN A 118 14.08 -1.49 -8.33
N PRO A 119 14.99 -0.51 -8.18
CA PRO A 119 14.68 0.90 -8.45
C PRO A 119 14.46 1.23 -9.93
N ASN A 120 14.84 0.35 -10.86
CA ASN A 120 14.67 0.56 -12.29
C ASN A 120 14.12 -0.68 -12.99
N PRO A 121 12.85 -1.07 -12.67
CA PRO A 121 12.27 -2.29 -13.21
C PRO A 121 11.88 -2.13 -14.68
N THR A 122 12.04 -3.21 -15.43
CA THR A 122 11.47 -3.34 -16.77
C THR A 122 9.95 -3.50 -16.70
N ASP A 123 9.27 -3.30 -17.82
CA ASP A 123 7.81 -3.52 -17.96
C ASP A 123 7.40 -4.91 -17.45
N GLN A 124 8.17 -5.92 -17.84
CA GLN A 124 7.89 -7.31 -17.45
C GLN A 124 8.07 -7.54 -15.94
N GLU A 125 9.11 -6.96 -15.34
CA GLU A 125 9.33 -7.08 -13.89
C GLU A 125 8.23 -6.37 -13.09
N ILE A 126 7.72 -5.23 -13.58
CA ILE A 126 6.56 -4.57 -12.96
C ILE A 126 5.33 -5.48 -13.03
N ARG A 127 5.04 -6.08 -14.20
CA ARG A 127 3.88 -6.97 -14.35
C ARG A 127 3.97 -8.18 -13.44
N VAL A 128 5.13 -8.82 -13.37
CA VAL A 128 5.38 -9.95 -12.45
C VAL A 128 5.25 -9.50 -10.99
N GLY A 129 5.81 -8.34 -10.63
CA GLY A 129 5.71 -7.79 -9.27
C GLY A 129 4.29 -7.47 -8.82
N LEU A 130 3.37 -7.28 -9.76
CA LEU A 130 1.96 -6.97 -9.50
C LEU A 130 1.02 -8.18 -9.61
N GLU A 131 1.50 -9.39 -9.89
CA GLU A 131 0.64 -10.59 -10.06
C GLU A 131 -0.27 -10.87 -8.86
N GLY A 132 0.12 -10.45 -7.67
CA GLY A 132 -0.69 -10.55 -6.46
C GLY A 132 -1.72 -9.44 -6.27
N ASN A 133 -1.89 -8.49 -7.22
CA ASN A 133 -2.75 -7.33 -7.10
C ASN A 133 -3.66 -7.19 -8.33
N LEU A 134 -4.98 -7.35 -8.13
CA LEU A 134 -5.96 -7.35 -9.21
C LEU A 134 -6.56 -5.96 -9.44
N CYS A 135 -6.60 -5.56 -10.71
CA CYS A 135 -7.35 -4.40 -11.18
C CYS A 135 -8.34 -4.84 -12.27
N ARG A 136 -9.63 -4.53 -12.10
CA ARG A 136 -10.68 -4.87 -13.07
C ARG A 136 -10.94 -3.78 -14.11
N CYS A 137 -10.40 -2.58 -13.91
CA CYS A 137 -10.75 -1.40 -14.70
C CYS A 137 -9.72 -1.03 -15.76
N THR A 138 -8.43 -0.98 -15.41
CA THR A 138 -7.39 -0.29 -16.20
C THR A 138 -6.73 -1.15 -17.29
N GLY A 139 -6.85 -2.47 -17.22
CA GLY A 139 -6.05 -3.38 -18.06
C GLY A 139 -4.55 -3.30 -17.77
N TYR A 140 -4.14 -2.71 -16.62
CA TYR A 140 -2.77 -2.57 -16.11
C TYR A 140 -1.84 -1.63 -16.90
N HIS A 141 -2.19 -1.23 -18.11
CA HIS A 141 -1.30 -0.44 -18.96
C HIS A 141 -0.84 0.87 -18.29
N ASN A 142 -1.78 1.67 -17.80
CA ASN A 142 -1.45 2.92 -17.13
C ASN A 142 -0.86 2.70 -15.72
N ILE A 143 -1.20 1.60 -15.04
CA ILE A 143 -0.56 1.22 -13.78
C ILE A 143 0.94 0.99 -13.99
N VAL A 144 1.32 0.24 -15.02
CA VAL A 144 2.72 -0.01 -15.37
C VAL A 144 3.44 1.31 -15.69
N LYS A 145 2.81 2.19 -16.49
CA LYS A 145 3.36 3.54 -16.77
C LYS A 145 3.56 4.37 -15.52
N SER A 146 2.59 4.37 -14.61
CA SER A 146 2.67 5.08 -13.33
C SER A 146 3.87 4.61 -12.51
N ILE A 147 4.08 3.31 -12.42
CA ILE A 147 5.21 2.76 -11.68
C ILE A 147 6.55 3.11 -12.34
N GLN A 148 6.62 3.07 -13.67
CA GLN A 148 7.81 3.52 -14.40
C GLN A 148 8.10 5.01 -14.21
N ALA A 149 7.06 5.85 -14.20
CA ALA A 149 7.19 7.28 -13.93
C ALA A 149 7.69 7.53 -12.51
N ALA A 150 7.12 6.84 -11.53
CA ALA A 150 7.56 6.91 -10.13
C ALA A 150 9.02 6.44 -9.96
N ALA A 151 9.41 5.35 -10.62
CA ALA A 151 10.77 4.83 -10.58
C ALA A 151 11.80 5.87 -11.01
N LYS A 152 11.52 6.64 -12.07
CA LYS A 152 12.40 7.71 -12.55
C LYS A 152 12.61 8.82 -11.52
N VAL A 153 11.57 9.13 -10.72
CA VAL A 153 11.62 10.17 -9.67
C VAL A 153 12.27 9.64 -8.39
N MET A 154 12.12 8.35 -8.11
CA MET A 154 12.62 7.71 -6.90
C MET A 154 14.07 7.19 -7.06
N ALA A 155 14.59 7.12 -8.29
CA ALA A 155 15.92 6.62 -8.54
C ALA A 155 16.99 7.43 -7.79
N PRO A 156 18.06 6.81 -7.28
CA PRO A 156 19.17 7.53 -6.65
C PRO A 156 19.79 8.54 -7.63
N GLY A 157 19.78 9.83 -7.27
CA GLY A 157 20.30 10.93 -8.11
C GLY A 157 19.27 11.64 -8.98
N ALA A 158 17.98 11.28 -8.94
CA ALA A 158 16.95 12.03 -9.63
C ALA A 158 16.70 13.39 -8.92
N GLU A 159 16.73 14.49 -9.67
CA GLU A 159 16.25 15.78 -9.16
C GLU A 159 14.75 15.68 -8.85
N ARG A 160 14.38 15.82 -7.57
CA ARG A 160 12.97 15.85 -7.14
C ARG A 160 12.34 17.13 -7.64
N LYS A 161 11.59 17.02 -8.74
CA LYS A 161 10.71 18.11 -9.17
C LYS A 161 9.62 18.28 -8.10
N ALA A 162 9.49 19.49 -7.55
CA ALA A 162 8.45 19.79 -6.58
C ALA A 162 7.07 19.47 -7.19
N PRO A 163 6.15 18.82 -6.47
CA PRO A 163 4.82 18.54 -6.98
C PRO A 163 4.11 19.84 -7.27
N ALA A 164 3.33 19.86 -8.37
CA ALA A 164 2.47 21.01 -8.66
C ALA A 164 1.43 21.16 -7.55
N PRO A 165 1.10 22.40 -7.14
CA PRO A 165 0.06 22.62 -6.15
C PRO A 165 -1.28 22.09 -6.66
N VAL A 166 -1.97 21.34 -5.83
CA VAL A 166 -3.33 20.86 -6.11
C VAL A 166 -4.24 22.08 -6.05
N SER A 167 -4.81 22.46 -7.21
CA SER A 167 -5.82 23.52 -7.33
C SER A 167 -7.19 23.04 -6.89
#